data_34a816c9d29d24b39752fed32cea95d2
#
_entry.id   34a816c9d29d24b39752fed32cea95d2
#
_cell.length_a   1.000
_cell.length_b   1.000
_cell.length_c   1.000
_cell.angle_alpha   90.00
_cell.angle_beta   90.00
_cell.angle_gamma   90.00
#
_symmetry.space_group_name_H-M   'P 1'
#
loop_
_entity.id
_entity.type
_entity.pdbx_description
1 polymer ?
#
loop_
_entity_poly.entity_id
_entity_poly.type
_entity_poly.pdbx_seq_one_letter_code
_entity_poly.pdbx_strand_id
1 'polypeptide(L)'
;MKTRIIAMTALASTLALVAGVVADTHLKLKHLRASSDAAWSEVAAIHAQRIVLAKAALISVTATADPQLLRRLDDQLQRSAAMPASSAMLDDPVAIDAYKQRQGELTGALFMLAAGTSPSAQLAQLRAQLPRDEEALADARERYRVASAAFNARNSGALASLLRYRPLAATL
;
A
#
# COMPACT_ATOMS: atom_id res chain seq x y z
N MET A 1 -21.48 14.98 54.51
CA MET A 1 -22.21 14.69 53.26
C MET A 1 -21.73 15.53 52.06
N LYS A 2 -21.58 16.84 52.21
CA LYS A 2 -21.16 17.78 51.12
C LYS A 2 -19.82 17.42 50.46
N THR A 3 -18.81 17.01 51.24
CA THR A 3 -17.47 16.63 50.73
C THR A 3 -17.48 15.38 49.87
N ARG A 4 -18.34 14.38 50.15
CA ARG A 4 -18.47 13.18 49.30
C ARG A 4 -19.14 13.46 47.97
N ILE A 5 -20.13 14.37 47.96
CA ILE A 5 -20.80 14.78 46.71
C ILE A 5 -19.85 15.54 45.80
N ILE A 6 -19.04 16.46 46.36
CA ILE A 6 -18.04 17.21 45.61
C ILE A 6 -16.98 16.27 45.03
N ALA A 7 -16.51 15.29 45.78
CA ALA A 7 -15.53 14.32 45.30
C ALA A 7 -16.11 13.41 44.18
N MET A 8 -17.38 13.00 44.30
CA MET A 8 -18.03 12.19 43.24
C MET A 8 -18.28 13.00 41.97
N THR A 9 -18.68 14.26 42.06
CA THR A 9 -18.85 15.12 40.88
C THR A 9 -17.53 15.43 40.19
N ALA A 10 -16.46 15.70 40.94
CA ALA A 10 -15.12 15.88 40.39
C ALA A 10 -14.62 14.63 39.67
N LEU A 11 -14.80 13.45 40.25
CA LEU A 11 -14.42 12.18 39.66
C LEU A 11 -15.21 11.90 38.36
N ALA A 12 -16.52 12.13 38.37
CA ALA A 12 -17.38 11.95 37.18
C ALA A 12 -16.98 12.89 36.05
N SER A 13 -16.67 14.16 36.37
CA SER A 13 -16.22 15.14 35.36
C SER A 13 -14.87 14.77 34.76
N THR A 14 -13.93 14.26 35.55
CA THR A 14 -12.61 13.81 35.07
C THR A 14 -12.76 12.58 34.17
N LEU A 15 -13.61 11.62 34.53
CA LEU A 15 -13.89 10.44 33.73
C LEU A 15 -14.54 10.83 32.38
N ALA A 16 -15.48 11.75 32.38
CA ALA A 16 -16.11 12.24 31.15
C ALA A 16 -15.12 12.95 30.20
N LEU A 17 -14.22 13.76 30.77
CA LEU A 17 -13.15 14.42 30.02
C LEU A 17 -12.19 13.40 29.38
N VAL A 18 -11.72 12.43 30.14
CA VAL A 18 -10.84 11.37 29.64
C VAL A 18 -11.53 10.55 28.54
N ALA A 19 -12.79 10.17 28.74
CA ALA A 19 -13.57 9.45 27.72
C ALA A 19 -13.71 10.27 26.43
N GLY A 20 -13.97 11.58 26.55
CA GLY A 20 -14.05 12.48 25.38
C GLY A 20 -12.73 12.57 24.61
N VAL A 21 -11.60 12.70 25.30
CA VAL A 21 -10.27 12.77 24.67
C VAL A 21 -9.90 11.44 24.03
N VAL A 22 -10.22 10.30 24.62
CA VAL A 22 -9.99 8.97 24.04
C VAL A 22 -10.84 8.78 22.79
N ALA A 23 -12.13 9.17 22.82
CA ALA A 23 -13.02 9.10 21.67
C ALA A 23 -12.53 9.98 20.50
N ASP A 24 -12.12 11.23 20.77
CA ASP A 24 -11.52 12.11 19.74
C ASP A 24 -10.24 11.52 19.14
N THR A 25 -9.37 10.95 19.99
CA THR A 25 -8.16 10.28 19.54
C THR A 25 -8.47 9.09 18.65
N HIS A 26 -9.46 8.27 19.02
CA HIS A 26 -9.91 7.13 18.23
C HIS A 26 -10.44 7.56 16.85
N LEU A 27 -11.30 8.58 16.82
CA LEU A 27 -11.84 9.11 15.57
C LEU A 27 -10.75 9.65 14.64
N LYS A 28 -9.77 10.39 15.18
CA LYS A 28 -8.64 10.91 14.42
C LYS A 28 -7.77 9.78 13.87
N LEU A 29 -7.46 8.76 14.67
CA LEU A 29 -6.70 7.58 14.21
C LEU A 29 -7.46 6.82 13.12
N LYS A 30 -8.78 6.64 13.28
CA LYS A 30 -9.61 6.01 12.25
C LYS A 30 -9.59 6.78 10.94
N HIS A 31 -9.65 8.10 10.99
CA HIS A 31 -9.58 8.95 9.79
C HIS A 31 -8.20 8.86 9.12
N LEU A 32 -7.11 8.97 9.89
CA LEU A 32 -5.74 8.83 9.37
C LEU A 32 -5.48 7.44 8.79
N ARG A 33 -6.02 6.38 9.41
CA ARG A 33 -5.95 5.03 8.86
C ARG A 33 -6.67 4.94 7.53
N ALA A 34 -7.89 5.45 7.42
CA ALA A 34 -8.64 5.47 6.17
C ALA A 34 -7.91 6.25 5.06
N SER A 35 -7.23 7.35 5.39
CA SER A 35 -6.38 8.08 4.45
C SER A 35 -5.20 7.23 3.96
N SER A 36 -4.56 6.46 4.85
CA SER A 36 -3.47 5.55 4.49
C SER A 36 -3.96 4.39 3.62
N ASP A 37 -5.13 3.82 3.95
CA ASP A 37 -5.75 2.75 3.17
C ASP A 37 -6.16 3.24 1.76
N ALA A 38 -6.64 4.49 1.63
CA ALA A 38 -6.94 5.11 0.35
C ALA A 38 -5.68 5.29 -0.51
N ALA A 39 -4.61 5.83 0.07
CA ALA A 39 -3.33 5.99 -0.64
C ALA A 39 -2.72 4.62 -1.03
N TRP A 40 -2.85 3.60 -0.18
CA TRP A 40 -2.46 2.23 -0.53
C TRP A 40 -3.26 1.68 -1.69
N SER A 41 -4.58 1.95 -1.75
CA SER A 41 -5.42 1.48 -2.85
C SER A 41 -5.00 2.02 -4.22
N GLU A 42 -4.44 3.24 -4.27
CA GLU A 42 -3.87 3.80 -5.50
C GLU A 42 -2.62 3.02 -5.94
N VAL A 43 -1.71 2.69 -5.03
CA VAL A 43 -0.55 1.82 -5.30
C VAL A 43 -1.01 0.46 -5.80
N ALA A 44 -1.98 -0.14 -5.13
CA ALA A 44 -2.54 -1.43 -5.49
C ALA A 44 -3.20 -1.43 -6.88
N ALA A 45 -3.89 -0.35 -7.24
CA ALA A 45 -4.51 -0.19 -8.56
C ALA A 45 -3.46 -0.15 -9.68
N ILE A 46 -2.36 0.59 -9.50
CA ILE A 46 -1.26 0.65 -10.48
C ILE A 46 -0.62 -0.73 -10.66
N HIS A 47 -0.38 -1.46 -9.56
CA HIS A 47 0.16 -2.81 -9.65
C HIS A 47 -0.82 -3.80 -10.32
N ALA A 48 -2.13 -3.69 -10.05
CA ALA A 48 -3.14 -4.51 -10.72
C ALA A 48 -3.19 -4.22 -12.24
N GLN A 49 -3.10 -2.96 -12.63
CA GLN A 49 -3.01 -2.57 -14.04
C GLN A 49 -1.74 -3.14 -14.70
N ARG A 50 -0.62 -3.14 -14.01
CA ARG A 50 0.64 -3.75 -14.48
C ARG A 50 0.51 -5.26 -14.71
N ILE A 51 -0.21 -5.98 -13.86
CA ILE A 51 -0.54 -7.40 -14.08
C ILE A 51 -1.35 -7.58 -15.37
N VAL A 52 -2.32 -6.71 -15.65
CA VAL A 52 -3.10 -6.75 -16.89
C VAL A 52 -2.20 -6.50 -18.12
N LEU A 53 -1.33 -5.50 -18.03
CA LEU A 53 -0.35 -5.20 -19.09
C LEU A 53 0.61 -6.38 -19.35
N ALA A 54 1.09 -7.03 -18.28
CA ALA A 54 1.97 -8.19 -18.39
C ALA A 54 1.28 -9.36 -19.11
N LYS A 55 0.00 -9.63 -18.80
CA LYS A 55 -0.81 -10.64 -19.51
C LYS A 55 -0.97 -10.30 -20.99
N ALA A 56 -1.30 -9.06 -21.31
CA ALA A 56 -1.46 -8.61 -22.69
C ALA A 56 -0.13 -8.70 -23.48
N ALA A 57 0.98 -8.30 -22.85
CA ALA A 57 2.31 -8.41 -23.45
C ALA A 57 2.68 -9.86 -23.73
N LEU A 58 2.46 -10.77 -22.79
CA LEU A 58 2.76 -12.19 -22.94
C LEU A 58 2.05 -12.80 -24.17
N ILE A 59 0.76 -12.49 -24.36
CA ILE A 59 -0.04 -12.98 -25.48
C ILE A 59 0.47 -12.38 -26.82
N SER A 60 0.79 -11.10 -26.83
CA SER A 60 1.08 -10.38 -28.08
C SER A 60 2.46 -10.67 -28.66
N VAL A 61 3.42 -11.13 -27.84
CA VAL A 61 4.82 -11.31 -28.28
C VAL A 61 5.29 -12.77 -28.29
N THR A 62 4.39 -13.72 -28.05
CA THR A 62 4.73 -15.16 -27.97
C THR A 62 5.49 -15.69 -29.19
N ALA A 63 5.20 -15.16 -30.38
CA ALA A 63 5.84 -15.60 -31.63
C ALA A 63 7.19 -14.95 -31.92
N THR A 64 7.53 -13.82 -31.26
CA THR A 64 8.69 -12.98 -31.63
C THR A 64 9.70 -12.76 -30.52
N ALA A 65 9.33 -13.03 -29.27
CA ALA A 65 10.20 -12.84 -28.12
C ALA A 65 11.04 -14.09 -27.81
N ASP A 66 12.16 -13.86 -27.12
CA ASP A 66 12.97 -14.94 -26.56
C ASP A 66 12.13 -15.81 -25.61
N PRO A 67 12.09 -17.15 -25.81
CA PRO A 67 11.35 -18.05 -24.94
C PRO A 67 11.77 -18.01 -23.46
N GLN A 68 12.99 -17.61 -23.16
CA GLN A 68 13.45 -17.46 -21.77
C GLN A 68 12.84 -16.22 -21.10
N LEU A 69 12.76 -15.11 -21.86
CA LEU A 69 12.12 -13.88 -21.36
C LEU A 69 10.62 -14.10 -21.14
N LEU A 70 9.96 -14.83 -22.04
CA LEU A 70 8.54 -15.16 -21.91
C LEU A 70 8.27 -16.04 -20.66
N ARG A 71 9.05 -17.09 -20.46
CA ARG A 71 8.94 -17.95 -19.27
C ARG A 71 9.17 -17.17 -17.99
N ARG A 72 10.18 -16.29 -17.95
CA ARG A 72 10.45 -15.45 -16.80
C ARG A 72 9.28 -14.50 -16.52
N LEU A 73 8.73 -13.85 -17.53
CA LEU A 73 7.58 -12.97 -17.36
C LEU A 73 6.36 -13.74 -16.85
N ASP A 74 6.06 -14.92 -17.42
CA ASP A 74 4.93 -15.74 -17.00
C ASP A 74 5.06 -16.17 -15.53
N ASP A 75 6.24 -16.66 -15.12
CA ASP A 75 6.52 -17.04 -13.75
C ASP A 75 6.34 -15.87 -12.77
N GLN A 76 6.88 -14.68 -13.08
CA GLN A 76 6.71 -13.50 -12.24
C GLN A 76 5.26 -13.00 -12.21
N LEU A 77 4.56 -13.10 -13.33
CA LEU A 77 3.14 -12.76 -13.43
C LEU A 77 2.29 -13.66 -12.52
N GLN A 78 2.49 -14.96 -12.56
CA GLN A 78 1.78 -15.92 -11.72
C GLN A 78 2.04 -15.67 -10.23
N ARG A 79 3.31 -15.43 -9.85
CA ARG A 79 3.69 -15.12 -8.47
C ARG A 79 3.08 -13.81 -7.98
N SER A 80 3.05 -12.77 -8.82
CA SER A 80 2.45 -11.47 -8.47
C SER A 80 0.93 -11.57 -8.36
N ALA A 81 0.28 -12.31 -9.27
CA ALA A 81 -1.16 -12.54 -9.24
C ALA A 81 -1.63 -13.37 -8.04
N ALA A 82 -0.78 -14.27 -7.54
CA ALA A 82 -1.07 -15.08 -6.34
C ALA A 82 -1.03 -14.29 -5.03
N MET A 83 -0.50 -13.06 -5.05
CA MET A 83 -0.43 -12.19 -3.87
C MET A 83 -1.16 -10.86 -4.13
N PRO A 84 -2.50 -10.84 -4.08
CA PRO A 84 -3.27 -9.61 -4.29
C PRO A 84 -2.99 -8.62 -3.16
N ALA A 85 -2.98 -7.34 -3.51
CA ALA A 85 -2.84 -6.27 -2.53
C ALA A 85 -4.01 -6.27 -1.56
N SER A 86 -3.71 -6.14 -0.27
CA SER A 86 -4.70 -6.05 0.81
C SER A 86 -4.27 -4.99 1.82
N SER A 87 -5.22 -4.23 2.36
CA SER A 87 -4.94 -3.27 3.44
C SER A 87 -4.43 -3.95 4.73
N ALA A 88 -4.74 -5.23 4.91
CA ALA A 88 -4.20 -6.01 6.03
C ALA A 88 -2.67 -6.17 5.98
N MET A 89 -2.05 -6.11 4.79
CA MET A 89 -0.60 -6.15 4.64
C MET A 89 0.09 -4.95 5.29
N LEU A 90 -0.59 -3.81 5.41
CA LEU A 90 -0.03 -2.59 5.98
C LEU A 90 0.35 -2.72 7.45
N ASP A 91 -0.23 -3.69 8.15
CA ASP A 91 0.05 -4.01 9.54
C ASP A 91 1.12 -5.10 9.71
N ASP A 92 1.65 -5.62 8.58
CA ASP A 92 2.65 -6.69 8.54
C ASP A 92 3.83 -6.29 7.63
N PRO A 93 4.95 -5.82 8.20
CA PRO A 93 6.13 -5.43 7.42
C PRO A 93 6.68 -6.55 6.53
N VAL A 94 6.60 -7.81 6.96
CA VAL A 94 7.10 -8.94 6.18
C VAL A 94 6.24 -9.17 4.95
N ALA A 95 4.91 -9.08 5.11
CA ALA A 95 3.97 -9.20 3.98
C ALA A 95 4.15 -8.07 2.96
N ILE A 96 4.35 -6.83 3.43
CA ILE A 96 4.62 -5.68 2.56
C ILE A 96 5.93 -5.86 1.80
N ASP A 97 7.01 -6.26 2.45
CA ASP A 97 8.31 -6.44 1.79
C ASP A 97 8.26 -7.57 0.76
N ALA A 98 7.60 -8.68 1.07
CA ALA A 98 7.37 -9.76 0.12
C ALA A 98 6.53 -9.30 -1.10
N TYR A 99 5.51 -8.48 -0.87
CA TYR A 99 4.70 -7.88 -1.93
C TYR A 99 5.54 -6.95 -2.83
N LYS A 100 6.31 -6.03 -2.24
CA LYS A 100 7.21 -5.11 -2.96
C LYS A 100 8.20 -5.87 -3.84
N GLN A 101 8.84 -6.89 -3.29
CA GLN A 101 9.78 -7.71 -4.03
C GLN A 101 9.13 -8.33 -5.27
N ARG A 102 7.94 -8.95 -5.12
CA ARG A 102 7.23 -9.57 -6.24
C ARG A 102 6.83 -8.57 -7.32
N GLN A 103 6.34 -7.40 -6.92
CA GLN A 103 5.99 -6.34 -7.87
C GLN A 103 7.22 -5.78 -8.59
N GLY A 104 8.36 -5.65 -7.89
CA GLY A 104 9.64 -5.26 -8.48
C GLY A 104 10.16 -6.29 -9.50
N GLU A 105 10.07 -7.58 -9.19
CA GLU A 105 10.46 -8.67 -10.09
C GLU A 105 9.60 -8.71 -11.35
N LEU A 106 8.28 -8.52 -11.24
CA LEU A 106 7.38 -8.41 -12.39
C LEU A 106 7.71 -7.19 -13.26
N THR A 107 7.95 -6.05 -12.63
CA THR A 107 8.36 -4.83 -13.31
C THR A 107 9.66 -5.02 -14.07
N GLY A 108 10.68 -5.60 -13.42
CA GLY A 108 11.96 -5.92 -14.06
C GLY A 108 11.80 -6.86 -15.26
N ALA A 109 10.96 -7.88 -15.16
CA ALA A 109 10.68 -8.80 -16.27
C ALA A 109 10.01 -8.09 -17.45
N LEU A 110 9.08 -7.15 -17.20
CA LEU A 110 8.45 -6.33 -18.24
C LEU A 110 9.45 -5.41 -18.95
N PHE A 111 10.34 -4.74 -18.21
CA PHE A 111 11.38 -3.91 -18.80
C PHE A 111 12.36 -4.73 -19.63
N MET A 112 12.75 -5.92 -19.17
CA MET A 112 13.61 -6.82 -19.94
C MET A 112 12.94 -7.29 -21.23
N LEU A 113 11.65 -7.65 -21.18
CA LEU A 113 10.89 -8.01 -22.38
C LEU A 113 10.82 -6.83 -23.35
N ALA A 114 10.48 -5.64 -22.85
CA ALA A 114 10.40 -4.44 -23.65
C ALA A 114 11.73 -4.07 -24.33
N ALA A 115 12.88 -4.32 -23.67
CA ALA A 115 14.21 -4.05 -24.22
C ALA A 115 14.68 -5.11 -25.22
N GLY A 116 14.39 -6.40 -24.95
CA GLY A 116 14.98 -7.55 -25.66
C GLY A 116 14.19 -8.06 -26.88
N THR A 117 13.04 -7.45 -27.21
CA THR A 117 12.15 -7.97 -28.26
C THR A 117 12.08 -7.03 -29.46
N SER A 118 11.93 -7.60 -30.66
CA SER A 118 11.75 -6.83 -31.90
C SER A 118 10.55 -5.86 -31.82
N PRO A 119 10.62 -4.68 -32.44
CA PRO A 119 9.56 -3.67 -32.34
C PRO A 119 8.22 -4.19 -32.84
N SER A 120 7.21 -4.17 -31.98
CA SER A 120 5.80 -4.34 -32.34
C SER A 120 5.00 -3.15 -31.80
N ALA A 121 3.81 -2.90 -32.33
CA ALA A 121 2.96 -1.81 -31.87
C ALA A 121 2.63 -1.95 -30.38
N GLN A 122 2.38 -3.19 -29.91
CA GLN A 122 2.09 -3.48 -28.51
C GLN A 122 3.28 -3.23 -27.60
N LEU A 123 4.50 -3.60 -28.04
CA LEU A 123 5.72 -3.31 -27.29
C LEU A 123 6.07 -1.83 -27.28
N ALA A 124 5.78 -1.11 -28.36
CA ALA A 124 5.93 0.35 -28.39
C ALA A 124 5.00 1.01 -27.35
N GLN A 125 3.75 0.54 -27.24
CA GLN A 125 2.82 1.00 -26.22
C GLN A 125 3.30 0.66 -24.80
N LEU A 126 3.77 -0.57 -24.57
CA LEU A 126 4.34 -1.00 -23.28
C LEU A 126 5.53 -0.13 -22.88
N ARG A 127 6.47 0.11 -23.80
CA ARG A 127 7.64 0.99 -23.60
C ARG A 127 7.25 2.42 -23.23
N ALA A 128 6.17 2.94 -23.82
CA ALA A 128 5.69 4.29 -23.51
C ALA A 128 4.94 4.35 -22.17
N GLN A 129 4.29 3.26 -21.77
CA GLN A 129 3.45 3.22 -20.58
C GLN A 129 4.24 2.92 -19.32
N LEU A 130 5.21 2.00 -19.34
CA LEU A 130 5.99 1.62 -18.16
C LEU A 130 6.62 2.80 -17.41
N PRO A 131 7.28 3.77 -18.06
CA PRO A 131 7.84 4.92 -17.34
C PRO A 131 6.77 5.80 -16.68
N ARG A 132 5.61 5.97 -17.33
CA ARG A 132 4.47 6.73 -16.76
C ARG A 132 3.88 6.04 -15.54
N ASP A 133 3.78 4.71 -15.60
CA ASP A 133 3.33 3.91 -14.45
C ASP A 133 4.32 3.99 -13.28
N GLU A 134 5.64 4.05 -13.55
CA GLU A 134 6.65 4.26 -12.51
C GLU A 134 6.54 5.65 -11.86
N GLU A 135 6.31 6.70 -12.65
CA GLU A 135 6.09 8.05 -12.13
C GLU A 135 4.82 8.12 -11.28
N ALA A 136 3.70 7.59 -11.78
CA ALA A 136 2.44 7.52 -11.03
C ALA A 136 2.59 6.69 -9.74
N LEU A 137 3.37 5.61 -9.78
CA LEU A 137 3.65 4.78 -8.63
C LEU A 137 4.52 5.50 -7.58
N ALA A 138 5.51 6.28 -8.02
CA ALA A 138 6.32 7.11 -7.13
C ALA A 138 5.47 8.13 -6.39
N ASP A 139 4.55 8.82 -7.09
CA ASP A 139 3.62 9.77 -6.51
C ASP A 139 2.65 9.10 -5.51
N ALA A 140 2.11 7.93 -5.87
CA ALA A 140 1.21 7.18 -4.99
C ALA A 140 1.93 6.68 -3.72
N ARG A 141 3.17 6.22 -3.84
CA ARG A 141 4.02 5.85 -2.70
C ARG A 141 4.32 7.03 -1.78
N GLU A 142 4.57 8.20 -2.34
CA GLU A 142 4.81 9.41 -1.53
C GLU A 142 3.55 9.80 -0.77
N ARG A 143 2.37 9.76 -1.40
CA ARG A 143 1.09 9.99 -0.70
C ARG A 143 0.89 9.00 0.45
N TYR A 144 1.16 7.71 0.22
CA TYR A 144 1.10 6.71 1.27
C TYR A 144 2.10 7.00 2.41
N ARG A 145 3.35 7.35 2.08
CA ARG A 145 4.38 7.69 3.06
C ARG A 145 3.95 8.83 3.97
N VAL A 146 3.37 9.88 3.41
CA VAL A 146 2.86 11.03 4.17
C VAL A 146 1.70 10.60 5.07
N ALA A 147 0.74 9.85 4.54
CA ALA A 147 -0.44 9.40 5.28
C ALA A 147 -0.06 8.43 6.42
N SER A 148 0.80 7.44 6.15
CA SER A 148 1.27 6.47 7.15
C SER A 148 2.12 7.12 8.23
N ALA A 149 2.96 8.10 7.88
CA ALA A 149 3.73 8.88 8.86
C ALA A 149 2.82 9.67 9.80
N ALA A 150 1.77 10.32 9.27
CA ALA A 150 0.79 11.05 10.08
C ALA A 150 0.04 10.11 11.04
N PHE A 151 -0.39 8.94 10.57
CA PHE A 151 -1.00 7.90 11.40
C PHE A 151 -0.04 7.43 12.49
N ASN A 152 1.18 7.03 12.14
CA ASN A 152 2.18 6.50 13.08
C ASN A 152 2.58 7.54 14.13
N ALA A 153 2.76 8.79 13.75
CA ALA A 153 3.04 9.89 14.67
C ALA A 153 1.90 10.06 15.70
N ARG A 154 0.65 9.96 15.27
CA ARG A 154 -0.50 10.04 16.18
C ARG A 154 -0.64 8.78 17.03
N ASN A 155 -0.35 7.61 16.46
CA ASN A 155 -0.44 6.31 17.12
C ASN A 155 0.63 6.12 18.21
N SER A 156 1.77 6.81 18.14
CA SER A 156 2.83 6.77 19.15
C SER A 156 2.49 7.53 20.46
N GLY A 157 1.37 8.27 20.49
CA GLY A 157 0.94 9.02 21.67
C GLY A 157 0.47 8.15 22.82
N ALA A 158 0.65 8.60 24.07
CA ALA A 158 0.31 7.86 25.27
C ALA A 158 -1.16 7.38 25.32
N LEU A 159 -2.10 8.18 24.82
CA LEU A 159 -3.52 7.80 24.77
C LEU A 159 -3.81 6.81 23.64
N ALA A 160 -3.09 6.89 22.54
CA ALA A 160 -3.26 5.96 21.44
C ALA A 160 -2.79 4.54 21.78
N SER A 161 -1.81 4.39 22.67
CA SER A 161 -1.35 3.08 23.14
C SER A 161 -2.46 2.28 23.84
N LEU A 162 -3.45 2.95 24.43
CA LEU A 162 -4.63 2.31 25.01
C LEU A 162 -5.56 1.71 23.95
N LEU A 163 -5.54 2.24 22.73
CA LEU A 163 -6.37 1.79 21.60
C LEU A 163 -5.76 0.63 20.81
N ARG A 164 -4.51 0.26 21.11
CA ARG A 164 -3.80 -0.89 20.56
C ARG A 164 -3.76 -0.96 19.03
N TYR A 165 -3.73 0.18 18.34
CA TYR A 165 -3.48 0.20 16.91
C TYR A 165 -2.05 -0.26 16.61
N ARG A 166 -1.91 -1.09 15.56
CA ARG A 166 -0.57 -1.44 15.05
C ARG A 166 -0.02 -0.30 14.22
N PRO A 167 1.30 -0.04 14.30
CA PRO A 167 1.92 0.92 13.38
C PRO A 167 1.85 0.40 11.95
N LEU A 168 1.68 1.31 11.00
CA LEU A 168 1.71 1.01 9.58
C LEU A 168 3.16 0.91 9.08
N ALA A 169 3.38 0.12 8.02
CA ALA A 169 4.63 0.13 7.30
C ALA A 169 4.97 1.56 6.87
N ALA A 170 6.21 2.00 7.14
CA ALA A 170 6.62 3.37 6.90
C ALA A 170 6.93 3.65 5.42
N THR A 171 7.28 2.61 4.65
CA THR A 171 7.68 2.70 3.24
C THR A 171 7.10 1.55 2.43
N LEU A 172 6.71 1.87 1.19
CA LEU A 172 6.23 0.92 0.18
C LEU A 172 7.27 0.70 -0.91
#